data_1e7726f9077918948d8300b56bb3008c
#
_entry.id   1e7726f9077918948d8300b56bb3008c
#
_cell.length_a   1.000
_cell.length_b   1.000
_cell.length_c   1.000
_cell.angle_alpha   90.00
_cell.angle_beta   90.00
_cell.angle_gamma   90.00
#
_symmetry.space_group_name_H-M   'P 1'
#
loop_
_entity.id
_entity.type
_entity.pdbx_description
1 polymer ?
#
loop_
_entity_poly.entity_id
_entity_poly.type
_entity_poly.pdbx_seq_one_letter_code
_entity_poly.pdbx_strand_id
1 'polypeptide(L)'
;MPAQAVDTLSAVHAFPATWVYSKSFLEYVRKVNAAGKGIVEIKVRGGPEAIGQFEQPNAVRDGVVDMVYTPCAFYAGSVPECDAVSASTIDGPTARKSGALAALNEAHIRRMGVTYLGWMDSGIRFHMWFKSQPKIDANGNLDIAGVKLRGNPIYNAFFTNYLKAQIINLPSTEAYTALERGTVDATGWTEIGLMDANWDKFLKFRLDPPFFTTDLGVIINVRKWNSLSDKSKEILQKVMIEHEVSSMKELRELRNREFAELEKRGVKGVSLGAAAAAKFGEEARNASYERMRERLAKIGASDDVSKFRTMFSPTK
;
A
#
# COMPACT_ATOMS: atom_id res chain seq x y z
N MET A 1 -8.38 28.78 33.58
CA MET A 1 -7.25 28.21 32.81
C MET A 1 -7.43 28.67 31.37
N PRO A 2 -6.39 29.11 30.66
CA PRO A 2 -6.53 29.41 29.23
C PRO A 2 -6.98 28.13 28.53
N ALA A 3 -7.96 28.21 27.64
CA ALA A 3 -8.37 27.10 26.81
C ALA A 3 -7.15 26.64 26.01
N GLN A 4 -6.74 25.38 26.17
CA GLN A 4 -5.65 24.82 25.40
C GLN A 4 -6.07 24.86 23.93
N ALA A 5 -5.22 25.43 23.06
CA ALA A 5 -5.51 25.49 21.63
C ALA A 5 -5.66 24.05 21.07
N VAL A 6 -6.65 23.85 20.22
CA VAL A 6 -6.87 22.54 19.56
C VAL A 6 -5.71 22.24 18.63
N ASP A 7 -5.07 21.07 18.80
CA ASP A 7 -4.05 20.60 17.87
C ASP A 7 -4.69 20.29 16.51
N THR A 8 -4.23 20.94 15.45
CA THR A 8 -4.79 20.74 14.10
C THR A 8 -3.73 20.13 13.19
N LEU A 9 -4.09 19.06 12.46
CA LEU A 9 -3.25 18.45 11.42
C LEU A 9 -3.92 18.59 10.05
N SER A 10 -3.16 19.06 9.06
CA SER A 10 -3.56 19.00 7.66
C SER A 10 -3.19 17.62 7.08
N ALA A 11 -4.09 17.02 6.30
CA ALA A 11 -3.91 15.68 5.76
C ALA A 11 -4.27 15.58 4.27
N VAL A 12 -3.60 14.65 3.56
CA VAL A 12 -3.95 14.23 2.19
C VAL A 12 -3.99 12.69 2.11
N HIS A 13 -4.55 12.16 1.03
CA HIS A 13 -4.62 10.73 0.77
C HIS A 13 -4.22 10.38 -0.66
N ALA A 14 -3.62 9.20 -0.86
CA ALA A 14 -2.96 8.83 -2.12
C ALA A 14 -3.92 8.55 -3.28
N PHE A 15 -5.20 8.26 -3.03
CA PHE A 15 -6.15 7.87 -4.06
C PHE A 15 -7.35 8.84 -4.12
N PRO A 16 -8.17 8.86 -5.19
CA PRO A 16 -9.41 9.64 -5.22
C PRO A 16 -10.31 9.37 -4.01
N ALA A 17 -10.98 10.39 -3.49
CA ALA A 17 -11.80 10.30 -2.28
C ALA A 17 -12.94 9.25 -2.36
N THR A 18 -13.38 8.93 -3.59
CA THR A 18 -14.44 7.94 -3.85
C THR A 18 -13.95 6.48 -3.79
N TRP A 19 -12.63 6.25 -3.80
CA TRP A 19 -12.06 4.91 -3.78
C TRP A 19 -12.03 4.33 -2.36
N VAL A 20 -12.12 3.01 -2.28
CA VAL A 20 -12.24 2.25 -1.01
C VAL A 20 -11.19 2.63 0.03
N TYR A 21 -9.93 2.76 -0.38
CA TYR A 21 -8.84 3.08 0.55
C TYR A 21 -8.94 4.51 1.09
N SER A 22 -9.29 5.48 0.26
CA SER A 22 -9.52 6.85 0.74
C SER A 22 -10.74 6.93 1.64
N LYS A 23 -11.82 6.19 1.37
CA LYS A 23 -12.97 6.08 2.27
C LYS A 23 -12.57 5.52 3.64
N SER A 24 -11.69 4.52 3.70
CA SER A 24 -11.15 3.98 4.95
C SER A 24 -10.38 5.04 5.73
N PHE A 25 -9.49 5.79 5.08
CA PHE A 25 -8.78 6.89 5.74
C PHE A 25 -9.71 8.01 6.22
N LEU A 26 -10.71 8.39 5.42
CA LEU A 26 -11.69 9.41 5.81
C LEU A 26 -12.53 8.95 7.02
N GLU A 27 -12.80 7.66 7.13
CA GLU A 27 -13.46 7.10 8.32
C GLU A 27 -12.53 7.13 9.55
N TYR A 28 -11.23 6.85 9.39
CA TYR A 28 -10.25 7.07 10.45
C TYR A 28 -10.24 8.53 10.91
N VAL A 29 -10.21 9.50 9.98
CA VAL A 29 -10.26 10.93 10.28
C VAL A 29 -11.54 11.29 11.04
N ARG A 30 -12.69 10.77 10.61
CA ARG A 30 -13.97 11.00 11.29
C ARG A 30 -13.93 10.48 12.74
N LYS A 31 -13.38 9.29 12.97
CA LYS A 31 -13.23 8.70 14.31
C LYS A 31 -12.30 9.53 15.19
N VAL A 32 -11.16 10.01 14.66
CA VAL A 32 -10.23 10.88 15.39
C VAL A 32 -10.92 12.19 15.77
N ASN A 33 -11.58 12.86 14.81
CA ASN A 33 -12.22 14.15 15.06
C ASN A 33 -13.39 14.04 16.06
N ALA A 34 -14.08 12.90 16.09
CA ALA A 34 -15.11 12.64 17.09
C ALA A 34 -14.52 12.40 18.49
N ALA A 35 -13.50 11.55 18.60
CA ALA A 35 -12.86 11.24 19.88
C ALA A 35 -12.03 12.41 20.43
N GLY A 36 -11.46 13.21 19.52
CA GLY A 36 -10.57 14.34 19.82
C GLY A 36 -11.26 15.70 19.89
N LYS A 37 -12.60 15.77 19.98
CA LYS A 37 -13.34 17.04 19.99
C LYS A 37 -12.79 18.02 21.03
N GLY A 38 -12.34 19.17 20.57
CA GLY A 38 -11.72 20.20 21.42
C GLY A 38 -10.26 19.95 21.83
N ILE A 39 -9.65 18.85 21.36
CA ILE A 39 -8.26 18.45 21.67
C ILE A 39 -7.44 18.35 20.38
N VAL A 40 -7.89 17.55 19.42
CA VAL A 40 -7.20 17.34 18.14
C VAL A 40 -8.19 17.28 16.99
N GLU A 41 -7.82 17.88 15.86
CA GLU A 41 -8.62 17.88 14.62
C GLU A 41 -7.73 17.58 13.41
N ILE A 42 -8.14 16.65 12.54
CA ILE A 42 -7.54 16.41 11.24
C ILE A 42 -8.38 17.10 10.18
N LYS A 43 -7.74 17.97 9.37
CA LYS A 43 -8.36 18.68 8.23
C LYS A 43 -7.84 18.10 6.92
N VAL A 44 -8.67 17.34 6.24
CA VAL A 44 -8.33 16.77 4.93
C VAL A 44 -8.31 17.87 3.88
N ARG A 45 -7.19 17.98 3.15
CA ARG A 45 -6.96 18.97 2.08
C ARG A 45 -7.33 18.45 0.70
N GLY A 46 -7.45 17.13 0.54
CA GLY A 46 -7.78 16.46 -0.70
C GLY A 46 -6.98 15.19 -0.93
N GLY A 47 -7.00 14.70 -2.15
CA GLY A 47 -6.30 13.54 -2.64
C GLY A 47 -5.24 13.89 -3.70
N PRO A 48 -5.12 13.03 -4.76
CA PRO A 48 -4.17 13.25 -5.87
C PRO A 48 -4.38 14.55 -6.65
N GLU A 49 -5.58 15.12 -6.58
CA GLU A 49 -5.93 16.41 -7.18
C GLU A 49 -5.31 17.61 -6.45
N ALA A 50 -5.03 17.45 -5.15
CA ALA A 50 -4.40 18.49 -4.36
C ALA A 50 -2.86 18.41 -4.42
N ILE A 51 -2.32 17.20 -4.30
CA ILE A 51 -0.87 16.92 -4.42
C ILE A 51 -0.74 15.58 -5.15
N GLY A 52 0.07 15.54 -6.21
CA GLY A 52 0.29 14.33 -7.01
C GLY A 52 0.63 13.10 -6.17
N GLN A 53 0.10 11.94 -6.53
CA GLN A 53 0.12 10.70 -5.74
C GLN A 53 1.51 10.33 -5.19
N PHE A 54 2.56 10.47 -6.00
CA PHE A 54 3.93 10.12 -5.60
C PHE A 54 4.68 11.26 -4.92
N GLU A 55 4.15 12.49 -4.96
CA GLU A 55 4.74 13.68 -4.32
C GLU A 55 4.28 13.88 -2.88
N GLN A 56 3.16 13.29 -2.49
CA GLN A 56 2.57 13.45 -1.17
C GLN A 56 3.52 13.08 -0.01
N PRO A 57 4.30 11.97 -0.07
CA PRO A 57 5.24 11.65 1.00
C PRO A 57 6.32 12.71 1.20
N ASN A 58 6.85 13.29 0.11
CA ASN A 58 7.80 14.39 0.16
C ASN A 58 7.16 15.66 0.74
N ALA A 59 5.92 15.95 0.39
CA ALA A 59 5.17 17.09 0.95
C ALA A 59 5.02 16.98 2.47
N VAL A 60 4.84 15.78 3.02
CA VAL A 60 4.83 15.56 4.49
C VAL A 60 6.23 15.73 5.07
N ARG A 61 7.27 15.15 4.46
CA ARG A 61 8.65 15.33 4.91
C ARG A 61 9.01 16.81 5.02
N ASP A 62 8.64 17.58 4.02
CA ASP A 62 9.00 19.01 3.89
C ASP A 62 8.07 19.93 4.71
N GLY A 63 6.98 19.39 5.28
CA GLY A 63 6.03 20.13 6.12
C GLY A 63 5.02 20.97 5.35
N VAL A 64 4.81 20.70 4.07
CA VAL A 64 3.74 21.32 3.23
C VAL A 64 2.36 20.87 3.71
N VAL A 65 2.24 19.59 4.10
CA VAL A 65 1.11 19.02 4.82
C VAL A 65 1.63 18.23 6.02
N ASP A 66 0.82 18.06 7.05
CA ASP A 66 1.26 17.39 8.28
C ASP A 66 1.20 15.87 8.20
N MET A 67 0.26 15.33 7.44
CA MET A 67 -0.07 13.89 7.42
C MET A 67 -0.43 13.43 6.01
N VAL A 68 -0.08 12.17 5.69
CA VAL A 68 -0.59 11.48 4.50
C VAL A 68 -0.92 10.03 4.80
N TYR A 69 -1.98 9.53 4.16
CA TYR A 69 -2.29 8.11 4.02
C TYR A 69 -1.89 7.65 2.62
N THR A 70 -0.91 6.74 2.54
CA THR A 70 -0.25 6.36 1.29
C THR A 70 0.40 4.97 1.37
N PRO A 71 0.58 4.26 0.24
CA PRO A 71 1.42 3.07 0.19
C PRO A 71 2.87 3.37 0.60
N CYS A 72 3.41 2.55 1.49
CA CYS A 72 4.79 2.66 1.98
C CYS A 72 5.79 2.54 0.81
N ALA A 73 5.52 1.69 -0.17
CA ALA A 73 6.37 1.51 -1.34
C ALA A 73 6.52 2.78 -2.21
N PHE A 74 5.61 3.76 -2.13
CA PHE A 74 5.71 4.99 -2.93
C PHE A 74 6.92 5.85 -2.55
N TYR A 75 7.40 5.73 -1.33
CA TYR A 75 8.58 6.44 -0.82
C TYR A 75 9.69 5.49 -0.34
N ALA A 76 9.67 4.23 -0.76
CA ALA A 76 10.71 3.25 -0.44
C ALA A 76 12.11 3.63 -0.97
N GLY A 77 12.22 4.63 -1.84
CA GLY A 77 13.50 5.26 -2.18
C GLY A 77 14.13 6.00 -1.00
N SER A 78 13.32 6.62 -0.15
CA SER A 78 13.73 7.31 1.08
C SER A 78 13.77 6.38 2.29
N VAL A 79 12.83 5.43 2.39
CA VAL A 79 12.74 4.44 3.47
C VAL A 79 12.68 3.03 2.85
N PRO A 80 13.83 2.42 2.54
CA PRO A 80 13.88 1.11 1.88
C PRO A 80 13.16 0.00 2.62
N GLU A 81 13.02 0.11 3.94
CA GLU A 81 12.32 -0.83 4.82
C GLU A 81 10.83 -0.98 4.48
N CYS A 82 10.25 -0.03 3.74
CA CYS A 82 8.89 -0.12 3.19
C CYS A 82 8.69 -1.35 2.29
N ASP A 83 9.75 -1.84 1.64
CA ASP A 83 9.68 -3.03 0.79
C ASP A 83 9.32 -4.31 1.60
N ALA A 84 9.63 -4.33 2.91
CA ALA A 84 9.23 -5.44 3.78
C ALA A 84 7.72 -5.44 4.07
N VAL A 85 7.06 -4.28 4.06
CA VAL A 85 5.62 -4.18 4.33
C VAL A 85 4.82 -4.83 3.20
N SER A 86 5.09 -4.46 1.93
CA SER A 86 4.40 -5.06 0.78
C SER A 86 4.72 -6.55 0.60
N ALA A 87 5.93 -6.99 0.98
CA ALA A 87 6.36 -8.39 0.98
C ALA A 87 5.89 -9.20 2.21
N SER A 88 5.16 -8.58 3.14
CA SER A 88 4.79 -9.17 4.42
C SER A 88 3.91 -10.42 4.29
N THR A 89 4.14 -11.38 5.19
CA THR A 89 3.26 -12.55 5.39
C THR A 89 2.37 -12.41 6.62
N ILE A 90 2.52 -11.31 7.40
CA ILE A 90 1.68 -10.97 8.55
C ILE A 90 0.86 -9.70 8.25
N ASP A 91 -0.16 -9.45 9.04
CA ASP A 91 -1.01 -8.24 8.95
C ASP A 91 -0.57 -7.12 9.90
N GLY A 92 -1.17 -5.93 9.76
CA GLY A 92 -0.84 -4.74 10.56
C GLY A 92 -0.95 -4.94 12.07
N PRO A 93 -2.08 -5.46 12.60
CA PRO A 93 -2.22 -5.77 14.02
C PRO A 93 -1.15 -6.73 14.54
N THR A 94 -0.80 -7.76 13.77
CA THR A 94 0.27 -8.71 14.12
C THR A 94 1.64 -8.01 14.10
N ALA A 95 1.93 -7.19 13.07
CA ALA A 95 3.17 -6.42 12.96
C ALA A 95 3.31 -5.41 14.12
N ARG A 96 2.23 -4.79 14.57
CA ARG A 96 2.22 -3.93 15.76
C ARG A 96 2.58 -4.72 17.02
N LYS A 97 1.93 -5.85 17.20
CA LYS A 97 2.10 -6.71 18.39
C LYS A 97 3.50 -7.32 18.51
N SER A 98 4.12 -7.67 17.38
CA SER A 98 5.47 -8.23 17.31
C SER A 98 6.59 -7.17 17.42
N GLY A 99 6.26 -5.89 17.43
CA GLY A 99 7.26 -4.80 17.39
C GLY A 99 7.76 -4.42 16.00
N ALA A 100 7.29 -5.07 14.94
CA ALA A 100 7.71 -4.77 13.57
C ALA A 100 7.34 -3.34 13.15
N LEU A 101 6.15 -2.83 13.54
CA LEU A 101 5.77 -1.44 13.28
C LEU A 101 6.61 -0.43 14.07
N ALA A 102 7.07 -0.78 15.28
CA ALA A 102 7.97 0.09 16.05
C ALA A 102 9.31 0.22 15.33
N ALA A 103 9.90 -0.90 14.88
CA ALA A 103 11.15 -0.89 14.10
C ALA A 103 10.98 -0.12 12.76
N LEU A 104 9.83 -0.25 12.10
CA LEU A 104 9.51 0.50 10.88
C LEU A 104 9.41 2.00 11.16
N ASN A 105 8.77 2.41 12.26
CA ASN A 105 8.68 3.81 12.68
C ASN A 105 10.08 4.41 12.97
N GLU A 106 10.96 3.67 13.64
CA GLU A 106 12.34 4.11 13.87
C GLU A 106 13.08 4.37 12.55
N ALA A 107 12.91 3.49 11.55
CA ALA A 107 13.48 3.69 10.22
C ALA A 107 12.91 4.96 9.55
N HIS A 108 11.61 5.20 9.64
CA HIS A 108 10.95 6.40 9.08
C HIS A 108 11.48 7.70 9.71
N ILE A 109 11.59 7.72 11.04
CA ILE A 109 12.14 8.90 11.76
C ILE A 109 13.59 9.14 11.34
N ARG A 110 14.43 8.10 11.36
CA ARG A 110 15.85 8.19 11.04
C ARG A 110 16.12 8.61 9.60
N ARG A 111 15.36 8.07 8.64
CA ARG A 111 15.64 8.24 7.20
C ARG A 111 14.93 9.40 6.55
N MET A 112 13.73 9.72 7.02
CA MET A 112 12.86 10.66 6.32
C MET A 112 12.33 11.78 7.23
N GLY A 113 12.53 11.70 8.54
CA GLY A 113 12.00 12.69 9.49
C GLY A 113 10.48 12.68 9.58
N VAL A 114 9.86 11.52 9.43
CA VAL A 114 8.42 11.31 9.58
C VAL A 114 8.12 10.22 10.59
N THR A 115 7.02 10.32 11.30
CA THR A 115 6.50 9.29 12.20
C THR A 115 5.55 8.37 11.43
N TYR A 116 5.76 7.06 11.47
CA TYR A 116 4.84 6.06 10.94
C TYR A 116 3.81 5.69 12.01
N LEU A 117 2.59 6.19 11.86
CA LEU A 117 1.56 6.04 12.88
C LEU A 117 0.95 4.63 12.92
N GLY A 118 0.75 4.03 11.74
CA GLY A 118 0.15 2.70 11.65
C GLY A 118 0.00 2.17 10.22
N TRP A 119 -0.22 0.86 10.13
CA TRP A 119 -0.47 0.13 8.89
C TRP A 119 -1.95 -0.23 8.79
N MET A 120 -2.71 0.64 8.12
CA MET A 120 -4.14 0.45 7.85
C MET A 120 -4.37 -0.54 6.70
N ASP A 121 -5.59 -1.06 6.63
CA ASP A 121 -6.10 -1.79 5.47
C ASP A 121 -5.23 -2.99 5.06
N SER A 122 -4.55 -3.61 6.03
CA SER A 122 -3.72 -4.79 5.83
C SER A 122 -4.56 -6.05 5.58
N GLY A 123 -3.93 -7.11 5.03
CA GLY A 123 -4.59 -8.40 4.80
C GLY A 123 -5.37 -8.51 3.49
N ILE A 124 -5.32 -7.47 2.65
CA ILE A 124 -5.78 -7.50 1.26
C ILE A 124 -4.57 -7.76 0.37
N ARG A 125 -4.73 -8.67 -0.60
CA ARG A 125 -3.62 -9.14 -1.45
C ARG A 125 -3.66 -8.49 -2.83
N PHE A 126 -2.51 -8.49 -3.52
CA PHE A 126 -2.37 -8.06 -4.90
C PHE A 126 -2.45 -9.25 -5.85
N HIS A 127 -3.19 -9.08 -6.95
CA HIS A 127 -3.19 -9.97 -8.11
C HIS A 127 -2.67 -9.24 -9.35
N MET A 128 -2.26 -9.99 -10.35
CA MET A 128 -2.13 -9.47 -11.70
C MET A 128 -3.50 -9.55 -12.39
N TRP A 129 -3.86 -8.49 -13.08
CA TRP A 129 -5.12 -8.35 -13.80
C TRP A 129 -4.85 -8.05 -15.27
N PHE A 130 -5.57 -8.73 -16.15
CA PHE A 130 -5.33 -8.70 -17.60
C PHE A 130 -6.59 -8.36 -18.39
N LYS A 131 -6.43 -7.67 -19.53
CA LYS A 131 -7.52 -7.43 -20.50
C LYS A 131 -7.91 -8.72 -21.22
N SER A 132 -6.92 -9.48 -21.66
CA SER A 132 -7.08 -10.75 -22.34
C SER A 132 -6.58 -11.91 -21.48
N GLN A 133 -7.03 -13.12 -21.75
CA GLN A 133 -6.58 -14.29 -20.99
C GLN A 133 -5.06 -14.42 -21.06
N PRO A 134 -4.37 -14.42 -19.91
CA PRO A 134 -2.93 -14.61 -19.88
C PRO A 134 -2.57 -15.99 -20.35
N LYS A 135 -1.45 -16.09 -21.06
CA LYS A 135 -0.91 -17.38 -21.50
C LYS A 135 -0.19 -18.06 -20.35
N ILE A 136 -0.46 -19.35 -20.19
CA ILE A 136 0.25 -20.23 -19.27
C ILE A 136 1.01 -21.24 -20.13
N ASP A 137 2.33 -21.36 -19.92
CA ASP A 137 3.17 -22.28 -20.68
C ASP A 137 2.92 -23.76 -20.28
N ALA A 138 3.54 -24.70 -20.99
CA ALA A 138 3.40 -26.12 -20.73
C ALA A 138 3.90 -26.54 -19.32
N ASN A 139 4.72 -25.72 -18.67
CA ASN A 139 5.24 -25.92 -17.31
C ASN A 139 4.38 -25.23 -16.25
N GLY A 140 3.29 -24.58 -16.66
CA GLY A 140 2.38 -23.86 -15.78
C GLY A 140 2.84 -22.46 -15.38
N ASN A 141 3.88 -21.90 -16.02
CA ASN A 141 4.35 -20.55 -15.74
C ASN A 141 3.56 -19.51 -16.55
N LEU A 142 3.49 -18.29 -16.00
CA LEU A 142 2.94 -17.13 -16.72
C LEU A 142 3.87 -16.74 -17.88
N ASP A 143 3.35 -16.75 -19.10
CA ASP A 143 3.98 -16.17 -20.28
C ASP A 143 3.43 -14.77 -20.53
N ILE A 144 4.26 -13.75 -20.35
CA ILE A 144 3.93 -12.35 -20.55
C ILE A 144 4.58 -11.73 -21.80
N ALA A 145 5.11 -12.56 -22.69
CA ALA A 145 5.72 -12.06 -23.93
C ALA A 145 4.73 -11.19 -24.71
N GLY A 146 5.13 -9.95 -25.00
CA GLY A 146 4.32 -8.96 -25.71
C GLY A 146 3.21 -8.28 -24.88
N VAL A 147 3.05 -8.60 -23.60
CA VAL A 147 2.09 -7.94 -22.70
C VAL A 147 2.67 -6.62 -22.18
N LYS A 148 1.95 -5.52 -22.42
CA LYS A 148 2.31 -4.19 -21.89
C LYS A 148 1.77 -4.07 -20.46
N LEU A 149 2.68 -4.12 -19.47
CA LEU A 149 2.32 -4.02 -18.06
C LEU A 149 2.39 -2.58 -17.56
N ARG A 150 1.35 -2.17 -16.84
CA ARG A 150 1.44 -0.98 -16.01
C ARG A 150 2.37 -1.24 -14.84
N GLY A 151 3.43 -0.41 -14.73
CA GLY A 151 4.34 -0.38 -13.59
C GLY A 151 3.80 0.49 -12.44
N ASN A 152 4.22 0.14 -11.23
CA ASN A 152 3.98 0.89 -10.00
C ASN A 152 5.11 0.57 -9.00
N PRO A 153 5.58 1.52 -8.18
CA PRO A 153 6.64 1.30 -7.20
C PRO A 153 6.44 0.05 -6.32
N ILE A 154 5.21 -0.34 -6.03
CA ILE A 154 4.89 -1.51 -5.20
C ILE A 154 5.49 -2.79 -5.80
N TYR A 155 5.30 -3.04 -7.10
CA TYR A 155 5.59 -4.34 -7.74
C TYR A 155 6.60 -4.29 -8.89
N ASN A 156 7.17 -3.13 -9.22
CA ASN A 156 8.10 -3.00 -10.34
C ASN A 156 9.27 -3.99 -10.27
N ALA A 157 9.91 -4.14 -9.11
CA ALA A 157 11.04 -5.06 -8.96
C ALA A 157 10.65 -6.51 -9.31
N PHE A 158 9.48 -6.96 -8.87
CA PHE A 158 8.97 -8.28 -9.20
C PHE A 158 8.70 -8.42 -10.70
N PHE A 159 8.03 -7.43 -11.31
CA PHE A 159 7.71 -7.48 -12.73
C PHE A 159 8.94 -7.43 -13.63
N THR A 160 9.92 -6.58 -13.30
CA THR A 160 11.14 -6.46 -14.13
C THR A 160 12.14 -7.56 -13.86
N ASN A 161 12.40 -7.92 -12.60
CA ASN A 161 13.49 -8.83 -12.25
C ASN A 161 13.10 -10.30 -12.38
N TYR A 162 11.87 -10.66 -11.98
CA TYR A 162 11.39 -12.05 -12.07
C TYR A 162 10.63 -12.32 -13.36
N LEU A 163 9.59 -11.53 -13.67
CA LEU A 163 8.79 -11.75 -14.88
C LEU A 163 9.46 -11.26 -16.16
N LYS A 164 10.57 -10.53 -16.07
CA LYS A 164 11.27 -9.91 -17.22
C LYS A 164 10.37 -9.04 -18.09
N ALA A 165 9.37 -8.42 -17.45
CA ALA A 165 8.37 -7.61 -18.13
C ALA A 165 8.92 -6.25 -18.56
N GLN A 166 8.43 -5.76 -19.68
CA GLN A 166 8.50 -4.36 -20.03
C GLN A 166 7.34 -3.63 -19.34
N ILE A 167 7.65 -2.59 -18.57
CA ILE A 167 6.67 -1.85 -17.79
C ILE A 167 6.56 -0.39 -18.25
N ILE A 168 5.33 0.13 -18.14
CA ILE A 168 5.03 1.55 -18.35
C ILE A 168 4.60 2.11 -16.98
N ASN A 169 5.47 2.94 -16.39
CA ASN A 169 5.19 3.52 -15.07
C ASN A 169 4.18 4.66 -15.18
N LEU A 170 3.07 4.52 -14.46
CA LEU A 170 2.08 5.60 -14.34
C LEU A 170 1.28 5.46 -13.02
N PRO A 171 0.81 6.59 -12.47
CA PRO A 171 -0.02 6.59 -11.28
C PRO A 171 -1.35 5.85 -11.53
N SER A 172 -2.01 5.44 -10.44
CA SER A 172 -3.30 4.73 -10.56
C SER A 172 -4.40 5.59 -11.16
N THR A 173 -4.32 6.90 -10.99
CA THR A 173 -5.27 7.87 -11.57
C THR A 173 -5.26 7.93 -13.10
N GLU A 174 -4.17 7.52 -13.73
CA GLU A 174 -4.02 7.49 -15.20
C GLU A 174 -4.32 6.12 -15.81
N ALA A 175 -4.44 5.09 -14.98
CA ALA A 175 -4.54 3.70 -15.45
C ALA A 175 -5.81 3.43 -16.26
N TYR A 176 -6.95 4.08 -15.92
CA TYR A 176 -8.18 3.96 -16.72
C TYR A 176 -7.95 4.33 -18.17
N THR A 177 -7.40 5.52 -18.42
CA THR A 177 -7.13 6.01 -19.78
C THR A 177 -6.08 5.17 -20.50
N ALA A 178 -5.06 4.68 -19.78
CA ALA A 178 -4.03 3.81 -20.34
C ALA A 178 -4.60 2.45 -20.76
N LEU A 179 -5.50 1.87 -19.97
CA LEU A 179 -6.23 0.64 -20.30
C LEU A 179 -7.17 0.86 -21.49
N GLU A 180 -7.96 1.93 -21.47
CA GLU A 180 -8.89 2.28 -22.54
C GLU A 180 -8.19 2.43 -23.89
N ARG A 181 -7.08 3.15 -23.93
CA ARG A 181 -6.29 3.40 -25.15
C ARG A 181 -5.38 2.24 -25.57
N GLY A 182 -5.32 1.16 -24.78
CA GLY A 182 -4.43 0.04 -25.06
C GLY A 182 -2.93 0.38 -24.91
N THR A 183 -2.62 1.43 -24.15
CA THR A 183 -1.22 1.75 -23.76
C THR A 183 -0.69 0.64 -22.86
N VAL A 184 -1.54 0.08 -21.99
CA VAL A 184 -1.25 -1.09 -21.17
C VAL A 184 -2.34 -2.15 -21.32
N ASP A 185 -1.96 -3.41 -21.15
CA ASP A 185 -2.84 -4.58 -21.30
C ASP A 185 -3.09 -5.30 -19.95
N ALA A 186 -2.25 -5.00 -18.94
CA ALA A 186 -2.32 -5.62 -17.64
C ALA A 186 -1.72 -4.72 -16.54
N THR A 187 -2.04 -5.02 -15.30
CA THR A 187 -1.53 -4.30 -14.11
C THR A 187 -1.53 -5.21 -12.89
N GLY A 188 -0.73 -4.86 -11.88
CA GLY A 188 -0.96 -5.29 -10.51
C GLY A 188 -2.04 -4.41 -9.86
N TRP A 189 -2.96 -5.01 -9.13
CA TRP A 189 -3.92 -4.32 -8.29
C TRP A 189 -4.42 -5.24 -7.18
N THR A 190 -5.04 -4.64 -6.17
CA THR A 190 -5.55 -5.37 -5.02
C THR A 190 -6.82 -6.17 -5.35
N GLU A 191 -7.21 -7.06 -4.44
CA GLU A 191 -8.43 -7.86 -4.49
C GLU A 191 -9.71 -7.03 -4.49
N ILE A 192 -9.61 -5.74 -4.13
CA ILE A 192 -10.74 -4.79 -4.03
C ILE A 192 -10.43 -3.49 -4.77
N GLY A 193 -11.48 -2.72 -5.06
CA GLY A 193 -11.37 -1.39 -5.65
C GLY A 193 -11.19 -1.35 -7.16
N LEU A 194 -11.24 -2.51 -7.85
CA LEU A 194 -11.20 -2.55 -9.31
C LEU A 194 -12.41 -1.82 -9.91
N MET A 195 -13.57 -1.99 -9.28
CA MET A 195 -14.83 -1.36 -9.69
C MET A 195 -14.85 0.13 -9.36
N ASP A 196 -14.31 0.57 -8.22
CA ASP A 196 -14.19 1.99 -7.87
C ASP A 196 -13.40 2.77 -8.94
N ALA A 197 -12.38 2.13 -9.51
CA ALA A 197 -11.56 2.67 -10.58
C ALA A 197 -12.17 2.47 -11.99
N ASN A 198 -13.28 1.74 -12.11
CA ASN A 198 -13.88 1.32 -13.37
C ASN A 198 -12.95 0.49 -14.28
N TRP A 199 -11.93 -0.16 -13.72
CA TRP A 199 -10.99 -0.98 -14.50
C TRP A 199 -11.56 -2.34 -14.88
N ASP A 200 -12.58 -2.81 -14.18
CA ASP A 200 -13.38 -4.00 -14.49
C ASP A 200 -14.02 -3.95 -15.89
N LYS A 201 -14.17 -2.75 -16.47
CA LYS A 201 -14.60 -2.59 -17.87
C LYS A 201 -13.62 -3.22 -18.85
N PHE A 202 -12.33 -3.18 -18.53
CA PHE A 202 -11.22 -3.62 -19.39
C PHE A 202 -10.56 -4.91 -18.90
N LEU A 203 -10.32 -5.03 -17.59
CA LEU A 203 -9.60 -6.14 -16.99
C LEU A 203 -10.58 -7.29 -16.73
N LYS A 204 -10.46 -8.36 -17.53
CA LYS A 204 -11.37 -9.50 -17.53
C LYS A 204 -10.78 -10.78 -16.96
N PHE A 205 -9.48 -10.77 -16.63
CA PHE A 205 -8.82 -11.95 -16.08
C PHE A 205 -7.98 -11.58 -14.87
N ARG A 206 -8.14 -12.37 -13.79
CA ARG A 206 -7.34 -12.30 -12.56
C ARG A 206 -6.39 -13.50 -12.54
N LEU A 207 -5.10 -13.26 -12.35
CA LEU A 207 -4.15 -14.34 -12.14
C LEU A 207 -4.10 -14.76 -10.67
N ASP A 208 -4.19 -16.05 -10.42
CA ASP A 208 -4.01 -16.69 -9.12
C ASP A 208 -2.71 -17.53 -9.11
N PRO A 209 -1.91 -17.50 -8.02
CA PRO A 209 -2.19 -16.89 -6.72
C PRO A 209 -1.87 -15.40 -6.65
N PRO A 210 -2.29 -14.71 -5.56
CA PRO A 210 -1.84 -13.35 -5.23
C PRO A 210 -0.36 -13.32 -4.87
N PHE A 211 0.27 -12.13 -4.92
CA PHE A 211 1.72 -12.00 -4.70
C PHE A 211 2.11 -11.10 -3.52
N PHE A 212 1.61 -9.88 -3.40
CA PHE A 212 1.90 -8.95 -2.32
C PHE A 212 0.70 -8.72 -1.40
N THR A 213 0.90 -7.96 -0.32
CA THR A 213 -0.18 -7.41 0.50
C THR A 213 -0.21 -5.89 0.38
N THR A 214 -1.34 -5.27 0.73
CA THR A 214 -1.45 -3.82 0.85
C THR A 214 -0.47 -3.30 1.91
N ASP A 215 0.19 -2.18 1.60
CA ASP A 215 1.21 -1.54 2.43
C ASP A 215 0.83 -0.10 2.81
N LEU A 216 -0.46 0.12 2.98
CA LEU A 216 -1.07 1.42 3.24
C LEU A 216 -0.83 1.88 4.67
N GLY A 217 -0.10 2.95 4.84
CA GLY A 217 0.22 3.51 6.14
C GLY A 217 -0.10 4.99 6.25
N VAL A 218 -0.11 5.47 7.49
CA VAL A 218 -0.21 6.89 7.81
C VAL A 218 1.14 7.38 8.31
N ILE A 219 1.69 8.38 7.64
CA ILE A 219 2.89 9.08 8.10
C ILE A 219 2.59 10.53 8.46
N ILE A 220 3.30 11.04 9.45
CA ILE A 220 3.16 12.40 9.99
C ILE A 220 4.55 13.04 10.03
N ASN A 221 4.68 14.32 9.65
CA ASN A 221 5.91 15.07 9.81
C ASN A 221 6.37 15.02 11.28
N VAL A 222 7.63 14.64 11.54
CA VAL A 222 8.12 14.40 12.90
C VAL A 222 8.09 15.68 13.76
N ARG A 223 8.34 16.85 13.18
CA ARG A 223 8.28 18.12 13.92
C ARG A 223 6.84 18.42 14.33
N LYS A 224 5.89 18.18 13.42
CA LYS A 224 4.45 18.31 13.73
C LYS A 224 4.04 17.33 14.82
N TRP A 225 4.40 16.04 14.69
CA TRP A 225 4.14 15.02 15.70
C TRP A 225 4.64 15.43 17.08
N ASN A 226 5.90 15.91 17.15
CA ASN A 226 6.52 16.32 18.40
C ASN A 226 5.85 17.56 19.03
N SER A 227 5.25 18.44 18.23
CA SER A 227 4.54 19.64 18.70
C SER A 227 3.14 19.35 19.25
N LEU A 228 2.57 18.16 18.98
CA LEU A 228 1.26 17.78 19.49
C LEU A 228 1.30 17.54 21.01
N SER A 229 0.19 17.83 21.68
CA SER A 229 0.00 17.46 23.07
C SER A 229 0.00 15.92 23.25
N ASP A 230 0.37 15.45 24.44
CA ASP A 230 0.36 14.01 24.73
C ASP A 230 -1.05 13.42 24.59
N LYS A 231 -2.08 14.21 24.94
CA LYS A 231 -3.47 13.80 24.76
C LYS A 231 -3.86 13.64 23.30
N SER A 232 -3.39 14.50 22.42
CA SER A 232 -3.60 14.37 20.97
C SER A 232 -2.91 13.13 20.41
N LYS A 233 -1.67 12.86 20.80
CA LYS A 233 -0.93 11.66 20.42
C LYS A 233 -1.64 10.39 20.87
N GLU A 234 -2.12 10.35 22.11
CA GLU A 234 -2.90 9.23 22.67
C GLU A 234 -4.14 8.94 21.83
N ILE A 235 -4.92 9.96 21.49
CA ILE A 235 -6.13 9.82 20.67
C ILE A 235 -5.81 9.30 19.28
N LEU A 236 -4.83 9.89 18.59
CA LEU A 236 -4.39 9.48 17.25
C LEU A 236 -3.95 8.01 17.24
N GLN A 237 -3.13 7.59 18.21
CA GLN A 237 -2.64 6.23 18.32
C GLN A 237 -3.75 5.24 18.67
N LYS A 238 -4.60 5.57 19.66
CA LYS A 238 -5.71 4.70 20.06
C LYS A 238 -6.65 4.42 18.90
N VAL A 239 -7.11 5.47 18.22
CA VAL A 239 -8.02 5.35 17.09
C VAL A 239 -7.34 4.61 15.92
N MET A 240 -6.02 4.79 15.71
CA MET A 240 -5.27 4.04 14.70
C MET A 240 -5.27 2.54 14.99
N ILE A 241 -4.97 2.13 16.23
CA ILE A 241 -4.94 0.72 16.63
C ILE A 241 -6.32 0.07 16.44
N GLU A 242 -7.38 0.76 16.84
CA GLU A 242 -8.76 0.29 16.66
C GLU A 242 -9.12 0.19 15.16
N HIS A 243 -8.69 1.17 14.36
CA HIS A 243 -8.97 1.21 12.93
C HIS A 243 -8.20 0.14 12.14
N GLU A 244 -6.95 -0.16 12.47
CA GLU A 244 -6.19 -1.26 11.87
C GLU A 244 -6.95 -2.59 11.93
N VAL A 245 -7.61 -2.86 13.05
CA VAL A 245 -8.39 -4.10 13.26
C VAL A 245 -9.74 -4.03 12.52
N SER A 246 -10.47 -2.92 12.66
CA SER A 246 -11.81 -2.80 12.07
C SER A 246 -11.77 -2.75 10.56
N SER A 247 -10.85 -1.97 9.97
CA SER A 247 -10.74 -1.84 8.51
C SER A 247 -10.34 -3.18 7.86
N MET A 248 -9.40 -3.92 8.46
CA MET A 248 -9.03 -5.24 7.97
C MET A 248 -10.23 -6.20 7.90
N LYS A 249 -11.11 -6.20 8.89
CA LYS A 249 -12.33 -7.01 8.90
C LYS A 249 -13.29 -6.56 7.80
N GLU A 250 -13.59 -5.27 7.74
CA GLU A 250 -14.50 -4.67 6.76
C GLU A 250 -14.05 -4.91 5.32
N LEU A 251 -12.75 -4.77 5.05
CA LEU A 251 -12.20 -4.97 3.72
C LEU A 251 -12.17 -6.45 3.29
N ARG A 252 -12.00 -7.39 4.23
CA ARG A 252 -12.16 -8.83 3.92
C ARG A 252 -13.60 -9.18 3.51
N GLU A 253 -14.58 -8.60 4.17
CA GLU A 253 -15.99 -8.79 3.81
C GLU A 253 -16.29 -8.12 2.44
N LEU A 254 -15.74 -6.93 2.20
CA LEU A 254 -15.84 -6.25 0.91
C LEU A 254 -15.22 -7.08 -0.21
N ARG A 255 -14.02 -7.64 -0.01
CA ARG A 255 -13.35 -8.52 -0.98
C ARG A 255 -14.27 -9.65 -1.45
N ASN A 256 -14.93 -10.33 -0.52
CA ASN A 256 -15.82 -11.44 -0.87
C ASN A 256 -16.99 -10.97 -1.74
N ARG A 257 -17.57 -9.79 -1.42
CA ARG A 257 -18.65 -9.18 -2.23
C ARG A 257 -18.14 -8.75 -3.61
N GLU A 258 -16.97 -8.10 -3.69
CA GLU A 258 -16.41 -7.63 -4.95
C GLU A 258 -16.04 -8.80 -5.88
N PHE A 259 -15.46 -9.87 -5.36
CA PHE A 259 -15.15 -11.05 -6.19
C PHE A 259 -16.42 -11.65 -6.82
N ALA A 260 -17.47 -11.82 -6.03
CA ALA A 260 -18.76 -12.32 -6.56
C ALA A 260 -19.38 -11.37 -7.61
N GLU A 261 -19.22 -10.08 -7.44
CA GLU A 261 -19.72 -9.09 -8.40
C GLU A 261 -18.85 -9.04 -9.67
N LEU A 262 -17.51 -9.13 -9.55
CA LEU A 262 -16.60 -9.19 -10.69
C LEU A 262 -16.84 -10.45 -11.55
N GLU A 263 -17.13 -11.58 -10.91
CA GLU A 263 -17.53 -12.81 -11.62
C GLU A 263 -18.79 -12.61 -12.46
N LYS A 264 -19.84 -11.98 -11.91
CA LYS A 264 -21.06 -11.62 -12.64
C LYS A 264 -20.77 -10.68 -13.82
N ARG A 265 -19.77 -9.83 -13.71
CA ARG A 265 -19.30 -8.92 -14.77
C ARG A 265 -18.36 -9.60 -15.77
N GLY A 266 -18.19 -10.91 -15.69
CA GLY A 266 -17.42 -11.73 -16.62
C GLY A 266 -15.91 -11.75 -16.35
N VAL A 267 -15.45 -11.31 -15.16
CA VAL A 267 -14.05 -11.47 -14.76
C VAL A 267 -13.80 -12.92 -14.36
N LYS A 268 -12.75 -13.53 -14.91
CA LYS A 268 -12.40 -14.94 -14.71
C LYS A 268 -11.07 -15.10 -13.97
N GLY A 269 -11.00 -16.06 -13.06
CA GLY A 269 -9.74 -16.50 -12.47
C GLY A 269 -8.96 -17.36 -13.45
N VAL A 270 -7.63 -17.19 -13.50
CA VAL A 270 -6.67 -18.03 -14.22
C VAL A 270 -5.59 -18.44 -13.23
N SER A 271 -5.37 -19.73 -13.08
CA SER A 271 -4.40 -20.26 -12.13
C SER A 271 -3.10 -20.68 -12.82
N LEU A 272 -1.98 -20.40 -12.16
CA LEU A 272 -0.69 -20.96 -12.50
C LEU A 272 -0.67 -22.48 -12.22
N GLY A 273 0.23 -23.20 -12.85
CA GLY A 273 0.54 -24.58 -12.47
C GLY A 273 1.05 -24.66 -11.04
N ALA A 274 0.82 -25.78 -10.34
CA ALA A 274 1.09 -25.90 -8.91
C ALA A 274 2.54 -25.52 -8.51
N ALA A 275 3.54 -25.96 -9.27
CA ALA A 275 4.95 -25.65 -9.02
C ALA A 275 5.26 -24.16 -9.25
N ALA A 276 4.69 -23.55 -10.31
CA ALA A 276 4.84 -22.12 -10.60
C ALA A 276 4.14 -21.27 -9.55
N ALA A 277 2.93 -21.67 -9.14
CA ALA A 277 2.17 -20.99 -8.10
C ALA A 277 2.91 -20.95 -6.76
N ALA A 278 3.54 -22.05 -6.36
CA ALA A 278 4.33 -22.11 -5.13
C ALA A 278 5.50 -21.11 -5.12
N LYS A 279 6.17 -20.93 -6.27
CA LYS A 279 7.28 -20.00 -6.43
C LYS A 279 6.84 -18.55 -6.60
N PHE A 280 5.70 -18.29 -7.20
CA PHE A 280 5.27 -16.95 -7.60
C PHE A 280 5.28 -15.95 -6.45
N GLY A 281 4.65 -16.29 -5.33
CA GLY A 281 4.63 -15.44 -4.14
C GLY A 281 5.99 -15.33 -3.44
N GLU A 282 6.81 -16.39 -3.50
CA GLU A 282 8.16 -16.37 -2.94
C GLU A 282 9.09 -15.45 -3.74
N GLU A 283 9.08 -15.57 -5.06
CA GLU A 283 9.89 -14.72 -5.94
C GLU A 283 9.47 -13.25 -5.88
N ALA A 284 8.18 -12.97 -5.71
CA ALA A 284 7.71 -11.61 -5.46
C ALA A 284 8.32 -11.04 -4.17
N ARG A 285 8.30 -11.79 -3.07
CA ARG A 285 8.94 -11.38 -1.80
C ARG A 285 10.44 -11.22 -1.96
N ASN A 286 11.11 -12.16 -2.61
CA ASN A 286 12.56 -12.10 -2.85
C ASN A 286 12.94 -10.86 -3.65
N ALA A 287 12.18 -10.50 -4.70
CA ALA A 287 12.41 -9.28 -5.48
C ALA A 287 12.30 -8.00 -4.63
N SER A 288 11.36 -7.95 -3.67
CA SER A 288 11.23 -6.83 -2.74
C SER A 288 12.40 -6.74 -1.77
N TYR A 289 12.78 -7.85 -1.14
CA TYR A 289 13.93 -7.85 -0.21
C TYR A 289 15.27 -7.60 -0.91
N GLU A 290 15.42 -8.04 -2.17
CA GLU A 290 16.61 -7.73 -2.97
C GLU A 290 16.68 -6.22 -3.28
N ARG A 291 15.58 -5.63 -3.72
CA ARG A 291 15.49 -4.18 -3.93
C ARG A 291 15.78 -3.40 -2.64
N MET A 292 15.26 -3.85 -1.51
CA MET A 292 15.56 -3.29 -0.18
C MET A 292 17.07 -3.38 0.10
N ARG A 293 17.72 -4.53 -0.14
CA ARG A 293 19.15 -4.74 0.05
C ARG A 293 19.98 -3.78 -0.79
N GLU A 294 19.66 -3.66 -2.08
CA GLU A 294 20.37 -2.77 -3.00
C GLU A 294 20.30 -1.29 -2.55
N ARG A 295 19.13 -0.87 -2.04
CA ARG A 295 18.93 0.50 -1.54
C ARG A 295 19.67 0.74 -0.22
N LEU A 296 19.57 -0.21 0.72
CA LEU A 296 20.24 -0.11 2.02
C LEU A 296 21.77 -0.19 1.90
N ALA A 297 22.30 -0.98 0.97
CA ALA A 297 23.73 -1.06 0.69
C ALA A 297 24.31 0.31 0.28
N LYS A 298 23.58 1.10 -0.50
CA LYS A 298 23.99 2.44 -0.94
C LYS A 298 24.17 3.44 0.22
N ILE A 299 23.58 3.15 1.38
CA ILE A 299 23.63 4.00 2.58
C ILE A 299 24.29 3.30 3.77
N GLY A 300 25.00 2.17 3.52
CA GLY A 300 25.74 1.45 4.55
C GLY A 300 24.89 0.78 5.64
N ALA A 301 23.65 0.37 5.32
CA ALA A 301 22.69 -0.19 6.28
C ALA A 301 22.13 -1.57 5.88
N SER A 302 22.92 -2.38 5.19
CA SER A 302 22.50 -3.68 4.63
C SER A 302 22.03 -4.70 5.67
N ASP A 303 22.48 -4.60 6.92
CA ASP A 303 22.10 -5.52 8.01
C ASP A 303 20.63 -5.43 8.40
N ASP A 304 19.97 -4.30 8.11
CA ASP A 304 18.54 -4.10 8.35
C ASP A 304 17.68 -5.10 7.55
N VAL A 305 18.14 -5.59 6.39
CA VAL A 305 17.36 -6.50 5.53
C VAL A 305 16.96 -7.79 6.25
N SER A 306 17.93 -8.44 6.93
CA SER A 306 17.67 -9.69 7.67
C SER A 306 16.68 -9.47 8.81
N LYS A 307 16.87 -8.37 9.56
CA LYS A 307 15.97 -7.95 10.65
C LYS A 307 14.53 -7.78 10.15
N PHE A 308 14.33 -6.98 9.11
CA PHE A 308 12.99 -6.71 8.59
C PHE A 308 12.35 -7.93 7.93
N ARG A 309 13.14 -8.77 7.24
CA ARG A 309 12.63 -10.04 6.69
C ARG A 309 12.10 -10.95 7.79
N THR A 310 12.83 -11.12 8.88
CA THR A 310 12.38 -11.92 10.02
C THR A 310 11.11 -11.35 10.67
N MET A 311 11.02 -10.02 10.79
CA MET A 311 9.89 -9.35 11.42
C MET A 311 8.60 -9.39 10.59
N PHE A 312 8.69 -9.17 9.26
CA PHE A 312 7.53 -9.05 8.37
C PHE A 312 7.20 -10.35 7.61
N SER A 313 8.16 -11.24 7.45
CA SER A 313 7.99 -12.55 6.79
C SER A 313 8.62 -13.67 7.63
N PRO A 314 8.17 -13.88 8.88
CA PRO A 314 8.71 -14.92 9.73
C PRO A 314 8.52 -16.31 9.06
N THR A 315 9.56 -17.12 9.09
CA THR A 315 9.47 -18.54 8.74
C THR A 315 8.58 -19.21 9.79
N LYS A 316 7.62 -20.03 9.31
CA LYS A 316 6.74 -20.81 10.19
C LYS A 316 7.52 -21.88 10.93
#